data_8105a2ed08745d12322bb15016dfe84b
#
_entry.id   8105a2ed08745d12322bb15016dfe84b
#
_cell.length_a   1.000
_cell.length_b   1.000
_cell.length_c   1.000
_cell.angle_alpha   90.00
_cell.angle_beta   90.00
_cell.angle_gamma   90.00
#
_symmetry.space_group_name_H-M   'P 1'
#
loop_
_entity.id
_entity.type
_entity.pdbx_description
1 polymer ?
#
loop_
_entity_poly.entity_id
_entity_poly.type
_entity_poly.pdbx_seq_one_letter_code
_entity_poly.pdbx_strand_id
1 'polypeptide(L)'
;MQIMAASNNFFSGITDMLILYFLRQKDCYGYEMTKAISELSEGLLNISINTIYTSIYKMENDGLISEYSKLVGKRRTRVYYHLEPAGITHLEKLLFAYHSMVSGVEKITGKAISEENSNDVT
;
A
#
# COMPACT_ATOMS: atom_id res chain seq x y z
N MET A 1 12.43 -7.14 -19.73
CA MET A 1 12.06 -8.16 -18.73
C MET A 1 10.60 -8.04 -18.40
N GLN A 2 9.91 -9.13 -18.42
CA GLN A 2 8.52 -9.11 -18.05
C GLN A 2 8.40 -9.19 -16.54
N ILE A 3 7.77 -8.18 -15.97
CA ILE A 3 7.47 -8.21 -14.56
C ILE A 3 6.17 -8.99 -14.40
N MET A 4 6.26 -10.09 -13.69
CA MET A 4 5.05 -10.84 -13.40
C MET A 4 4.19 -10.02 -12.47
N ALA A 5 2.98 -9.72 -12.91
CA ALA A 5 2.03 -9.07 -12.03
C ALA A 5 1.78 -10.01 -10.85
N ALA A 6 2.06 -9.54 -9.66
CA ALA A 6 1.75 -10.33 -8.49
C ALA A 6 0.25 -10.53 -8.40
N SER A 7 -0.17 -11.68 -7.92
CA SER A 7 -1.58 -11.95 -7.75
C SER A 7 -2.19 -11.00 -6.71
N ASN A 8 -3.51 -10.83 -6.77
CA ASN A 8 -4.21 -10.00 -5.79
C ASN A 8 -3.97 -10.49 -4.37
N ASN A 9 -3.78 -11.80 -4.17
CA ASN A 9 -3.50 -12.35 -2.85
C ASN A 9 -2.15 -11.88 -2.32
N PHE A 10 -1.18 -11.76 -3.20
CA PHE A 10 0.15 -11.30 -2.81
C PHE A 10 0.10 -9.84 -2.32
N PHE A 11 -0.73 -9.01 -2.95
CA PHE A 11 -0.84 -7.59 -2.63
C PHE A 11 -1.88 -7.25 -1.57
N SER A 12 -2.68 -8.20 -1.12
CA SER A 12 -3.85 -7.93 -0.29
C SER A 12 -3.54 -7.06 0.93
N GLY A 13 -2.65 -7.49 1.80
CA GLY A 13 -2.29 -6.70 2.98
C GLY A 13 -1.51 -5.44 2.63
N ILE A 14 -0.78 -5.47 1.53
CA ILE A 14 0.03 -4.33 1.08
C ILE A 14 -0.86 -3.18 0.62
N THR A 15 -1.96 -3.47 -0.07
CA THR A 15 -2.88 -2.44 -0.51
C THR A 15 -3.45 -1.66 0.69
N ASP A 16 -3.92 -2.37 1.70
CA ASP A 16 -4.43 -1.73 2.92
C ASP A 16 -3.35 -0.86 3.57
N MET A 17 -2.16 -1.40 3.70
CA MET A 17 -1.04 -0.70 4.32
C MET A 17 -0.70 0.60 3.57
N LEU A 18 -0.65 0.56 2.25
CA LEU A 18 -0.32 1.72 1.43
C LEU A 18 -1.40 2.80 1.54
N ILE A 19 -2.67 2.42 1.49
CA ILE A 19 -3.76 3.38 1.65
C ILE A 19 -3.65 4.08 3.00
N LEU A 20 -3.50 3.31 4.07
CA LEU A 20 -3.39 3.89 5.40
C LEU A 20 -2.15 4.77 5.54
N TYR A 21 -1.06 4.40 4.89
CA TYR A 21 0.16 5.20 4.89
C TYR A 21 -0.06 6.57 4.25
N PHE A 22 -0.69 6.60 3.08
CA PHE A 22 -1.01 7.87 2.42
C PHE A 22 -1.92 8.73 3.27
N LEU A 23 -2.94 8.12 3.87
CA LEU A 23 -3.90 8.85 4.70
C LEU A 23 -3.29 9.36 6.00
N ARG A 24 -2.19 8.76 6.45
CA ARG A 24 -1.45 9.31 7.58
C ARG A 24 -0.77 10.63 7.21
N GLN A 25 -0.38 10.78 5.95
CA GLN A 25 0.25 12.01 5.48
C GLN A 25 -0.78 13.11 5.27
N LYS A 26 -1.89 12.80 4.63
CA LYS A 26 -2.98 13.74 4.37
C LYS A 26 -4.19 12.97 3.87
N ASP A 27 -5.35 13.63 3.95
CA ASP A 27 -6.56 13.07 3.35
C ASP A 27 -6.38 12.99 1.84
N CYS A 28 -6.85 11.90 1.25
CA CYS A 28 -6.68 11.62 -0.17
C CYS A 28 -7.98 11.08 -0.75
N TYR A 29 -8.14 11.23 -2.06
CA TYR A 29 -9.20 10.54 -2.79
C TYR A 29 -8.63 9.30 -3.50
N GLY A 30 -9.52 8.38 -3.87
CA GLY A 30 -9.09 7.05 -4.33
C GLY A 30 -8.16 7.08 -5.52
N TYR A 31 -8.51 7.85 -6.55
CA TYR A 31 -7.68 7.92 -7.76
C TYR A 31 -6.30 8.52 -7.47
N GLU A 32 -6.23 9.49 -6.57
CA GLU A 32 -4.96 10.09 -6.15
C GLU A 32 -4.01 9.03 -5.59
N MET A 33 -4.53 8.12 -4.78
CA MET A 33 -3.73 7.06 -4.20
C MET A 33 -3.30 6.03 -5.23
N THR A 34 -4.19 5.68 -6.16
CA THR A 34 -3.84 4.77 -7.25
C THR A 34 -2.66 5.30 -8.05
N LYS A 35 -2.71 6.57 -8.39
CA LYS A 35 -1.66 7.22 -9.17
C LYS A 35 -0.37 7.32 -8.38
N ALA A 36 -0.45 7.68 -7.10
CA ALA A 36 0.72 7.79 -6.24
C ALA A 36 1.45 6.45 -6.08
N ILE A 37 0.72 5.36 -5.96
CA ILE A 37 1.31 4.03 -5.84
C ILE A 37 2.19 3.74 -7.05
N SER A 38 1.66 3.95 -8.25
CA SER A 38 2.42 3.69 -9.47
C SER A 38 3.63 4.61 -9.59
N GLU A 39 3.44 5.91 -9.36
CA GLU A 39 4.50 6.89 -9.52
C GLU A 39 5.61 6.71 -8.48
N LEU A 40 5.25 6.59 -7.21
CA LEU A 40 6.25 6.48 -6.15
C LEU A 40 7.00 5.16 -6.17
N SER A 41 6.38 4.11 -6.67
CA SER A 41 7.05 2.82 -6.81
C SER A 41 7.80 2.69 -8.14
N GLU A 42 7.83 3.74 -8.95
CA GLU A 42 8.44 3.75 -10.28
C GLU A 42 7.88 2.62 -11.15
N GLY A 43 6.57 2.40 -11.03
CA GLY A 43 5.87 1.40 -11.81
C GLY A 43 5.97 -0.03 -11.31
N LEU A 44 6.70 -0.26 -10.21
CA LEU A 44 6.83 -1.61 -9.68
C LEU A 44 5.55 -2.11 -9.04
N LEU A 45 4.73 -1.21 -8.52
CA LEU A 45 3.43 -1.54 -7.97
C LEU A 45 2.36 -0.84 -8.78
N ASN A 46 1.43 -1.62 -9.33
CA ASN A 46 0.29 -1.10 -10.06
C ASN A 46 -0.95 -1.77 -9.51
N ILE A 47 -1.73 -1.01 -8.76
CA ILE A 47 -2.93 -1.51 -8.10
C ILE A 47 -4.12 -0.84 -8.75
N SER A 48 -5.08 -1.65 -9.23
CA SER A 48 -6.23 -1.11 -9.93
C SER A 48 -7.11 -0.28 -9.01
N ILE A 49 -7.83 0.67 -9.59
CA ILE A 49 -8.76 1.50 -8.83
C ILE A 49 -9.84 0.65 -8.14
N ASN A 50 -10.26 -0.44 -8.76
CA ASN A 50 -11.24 -1.34 -8.16
C ASN A 50 -10.68 -2.02 -6.90
N THR A 51 -9.42 -2.42 -6.92
CA THR A 51 -8.77 -3.00 -5.76
C THR A 51 -8.65 -1.97 -4.63
N ILE A 52 -8.31 -0.74 -4.99
CA ILE A 52 -8.24 0.36 -4.03
C ILE A 52 -9.60 0.55 -3.35
N TYR A 53 -10.68 0.63 -4.12
CA TYR A 53 -12.00 0.83 -3.53
C TYR A 53 -12.47 -0.37 -2.71
N THR A 54 -12.11 -1.58 -3.11
CA THR A 54 -12.42 -2.77 -2.31
C THR A 54 -11.79 -2.67 -0.91
N SER A 55 -10.52 -2.28 -0.85
CA SER A 55 -9.84 -2.06 0.42
C SER A 55 -10.45 -0.91 1.21
N ILE A 56 -10.76 0.19 0.54
CA ILE A 56 -11.36 1.36 1.17
C ILE A 56 -12.68 0.98 1.86
N TYR A 57 -13.56 0.29 1.14
CA TYR A 57 -14.86 -0.08 1.70
C TYR A 57 -14.72 -1.02 2.89
N LYS A 58 -13.80 -1.96 2.81
CA LYS A 58 -13.52 -2.85 3.92
C LYS A 58 -13.02 -2.08 5.14
N MET A 59 -12.08 -1.16 4.93
CA MET A 59 -11.49 -0.40 6.03
C MET A 59 -12.46 0.62 6.61
N GLU A 60 -13.35 1.19 5.78
CA GLU A 60 -14.43 2.03 6.30
C GLU A 60 -15.36 1.21 7.20
N ASN A 61 -15.73 0.02 6.74
CA ASN A 61 -16.61 -0.86 7.50
C ASN A 61 -15.97 -1.25 8.84
N ASP A 62 -14.65 -1.36 8.88
CA ASP A 62 -13.91 -1.71 10.09
C ASP A 62 -13.58 -0.49 10.96
N GLY A 63 -14.01 0.70 10.57
CA GLY A 63 -13.77 1.90 11.35
C GLY A 63 -12.35 2.44 11.31
N LEU A 64 -11.56 2.00 10.36
CA LEU A 64 -10.16 2.43 10.25
C LEU A 64 -10.01 3.76 9.53
N ILE A 65 -10.93 4.06 8.64
CA ILE A 65 -10.97 5.30 7.87
C ILE A 65 -12.42 5.77 7.79
N SER A 66 -12.59 7.04 7.46
CA SER A 66 -13.90 7.64 7.21
C SER A 66 -13.85 8.42 5.90
N GLU A 67 -15.00 8.86 5.42
CA GLU A 67 -15.05 9.62 4.18
C GLU A 67 -15.85 10.90 4.34
N TYR A 68 -15.55 11.85 3.48
CA TYR A 68 -16.34 13.09 3.36
C TYR A 68 -16.24 13.58 1.92
N SER A 69 -17.24 14.35 1.51
CA SER A 69 -17.27 14.94 0.19
C SER A 69 -16.75 16.38 0.24
N LYS A 70 -16.01 16.76 -0.77
CA LYS A 70 -15.46 18.11 -0.90
C LYS A 70 -15.74 18.65 -2.28
N LEU A 71 -16.17 19.89 -2.35
CA LEU A 71 -16.39 20.57 -3.62
C LEU A 71 -15.04 20.94 -4.23
N VAL A 72 -14.80 20.47 -5.47
CA VAL A 72 -13.52 20.68 -6.16
C VAL A 72 -13.75 21.36 -7.51
N GLY A 73 -14.45 22.46 -7.50
CA GLY A 73 -14.81 23.19 -8.69
C GLY A 73 -16.25 23.64 -8.57
N LYS A 74 -16.79 24.23 -9.64
CA LYS A 74 -18.11 24.85 -9.57
C LYS A 74 -19.24 23.83 -9.35
N ARG A 75 -19.11 22.60 -9.85
CA ARG A 75 -20.17 21.60 -9.81
C ARG A 75 -19.70 20.19 -9.54
N ARG A 76 -18.46 20.01 -9.11
CA ARG A 76 -17.90 18.70 -8.91
C ARG A 76 -17.63 18.47 -7.44
N THR A 77 -18.01 17.30 -6.95
CA THR A 77 -17.63 16.85 -5.62
C THR A 77 -16.67 15.70 -5.76
N ARG A 78 -15.80 15.56 -4.79
CA ARG A 78 -14.83 14.49 -4.72
C ARG A 78 -14.89 13.89 -3.33
N VAL A 79 -14.86 12.56 -3.25
CA VAL A 79 -14.88 11.87 -1.97
C VAL A 79 -13.44 11.72 -1.46
N TYR A 80 -13.17 12.27 -0.30
CA TYR A 80 -11.89 12.14 0.38
C TYR A 80 -12.00 11.17 1.52
N TYR A 81 -10.89 10.55 1.86
CA TYR A 81 -10.79 9.60 2.95
C TYR A 81 -9.87 10.14 4.01
N HIS A 82 -10.19 9.82 5.24
CA HIS A 82 -9.51 10.34 6.43
C HIS A 82 -9.14 9.18 7.35
N LEU A 83 -7.93 9.21 7.88
CA LEU A 83 -7.44 8.17 8.77
C LEU A 83 -8.00 8.35 10.18
N GLU A 84 -8.70 7.33 10.70
CA GLU A 84 -9.21 7.34 12.05
C GLU A 84 -8.14 6.80 13.03
N PRO A 85 -8.29 7.07 14.34
CA PRO A 85 -7.30 6.56 15.32
C PRO A 85 -7.08 5.05 15.23
N ALA A 86 -8.14 4.28 15.02
CA ALA A 86 -8.00 2.83 14.86
C ALA A 86 -7.18 2.47 13.62
N GLY A 87 -7.26 3.31 12.57
CA GLY A 87 -6.47 3.12 11.38
C GLY A 87 -4.97 3.35 11.61
N ILE A 88 -4.63 4.30 12.47
CA ILE A 88 -3.24 4.54 12.83
C ILE A 88 -2.64 3.31 13.48
N THR A 89 -3.36 2.75 14.46
CA THR A 89 -2.92 1.55 15.16
C THR A 89 -2.77 0.37 14.19
N HIS A 90 -3.74 0.23 13.30
CA HIS A 90 -3.71 -0.85 12.31
C HIS A 90 -2.53 -0.70 11.35
N LEU A 91 -2.26 0.53 10.90
CA LEU A 91 -1.12 0.81 10.03
C LEU A 91 0.19 0.40 10.69
N GLU A 92 0.36 0.74 11.96
CA GLU A 92 1.57 0.37 12.68
C GLU A 92 1.78 -1.15 12.73
N LYS A 93 0.69 -1.89 12.94
CA LYS A 93 0.74 -3.36 12.93
C LYS A 93 1.12 -3.90 11.55
N LEU A 94 0.54 -3.33 10.50
CA LEU A 94 0.83 -3.76 9.13
C LEU A 94 2.27 -3.46 8.75
N LEU A 95 2.78 -2.27 9.10
CA LEU A 95 4.16 -1.92 8.82
C LEU A 95 5.14 -2.83 9.55
N PHE A 96 4.85 -3.13 10.81
CA PHE A 96 5.70 -4.05 11.57
C PHE A 96 5.71 -5.44 10.94
N ALA A 97 4.52 -5.95 10.60
CA ALA A 97 4.41 -7.27 9.98
C ALA A 97 5.13 -7.31 8.62
N TYR A 98 5.00 -6.26 7.83
CA TYR A 98 5.65 -6.16 6.53
C TYR A 98 7.18 -6.18 6.69
N HIS A 99 7.72 -5.31 7.54
CA HIS A 99 9.17 -5.25 7.73
C HIS A 99 9.73 -6.52 8.31
N SER A 100 9.01 -7.16 9.22
CA SER A 100 9.42 -8.45 9.78
C SER A 100 9.47 -9.53 8.71
N MET A 101 8.44 -9.57 7.86
CA MET A 101 8.36 -10.54 6.77
C MET A 101 9.49 -10.32 5.77
N VAL A 102 9.69 -9.09 5.33
CA VAL A 102 10.74 -8.77 4.37
C VAL A 102 12.11 -9.11 4.95
N SER A 103 12.34 -8.74 6.20
CA SER A 103 13.60 -9.06 6.86
C SER A 103 13.84 -10.56 6.94
N GLY A 104 12.79 -11.33 7.31
CA GLY A 104 12.90 -12.79 7.38
C GLY A 104 13.19 -13.40 6.02
N VAL A 105 12.47 -12.97 4.99
CA VAL A 105 12.69 -13.48 3.64
C VAL A 105 14.09 -13.13 3.16
N GLU A 106 14.55 -11.92 3.40
CA GLU A 106 15.88 -11.49 2.98
C GLU A 106 16.98 -12.26 3.71
N LYS A 107 16.78 -12.60 4.97
CA LYS A 107 17.75 -13.42 5.68
C LYS A 107 17.91 -14.79 5.06
N ILE A 108 16.85 -15.32 4.49
CA ILE A 108 16.88 -16.62 3.82
C ILE A 108 17.45 -16.50 2.41
N THR A 109 16.88 -15.62 1.60
CA THR A 109 17.18 -15.54 0.16
C THR A 109 18.35 -14.60 -0.14
N GLY A 110 18.43 -13.48 0.54
CA GLY A 110 19.49 -12.50 0.35
C GLY A 110 20.83 -13.01 0.84
N LYS A 111 20.82 -13.76 1.94
CA LYS A 111 22.04 -14.37 2.45
C LYS A 111 22.61 -15.39 1.47
N ALA A 112 21.73 -16.19 0.85
CA ALA A 112 22.17 -17.15 -0.16
C ALA A 112 22.77 -16.44 -1.37
N ILE A 113 22.16 -15.35 -1.80
CA ILE A 113 22.67 -14.52 -2.89
C ILE A 113 24.02 -13.93 -2.53
N SER A 114 24.17 -13.42 -1.31
CA SER A 114 25.41 -12.84 -0.82
C SER A 114 26.53 -13.87 -0.76
N GLU A 115 26.23 -15.08 -0.31
CA GLU A 115 27.21 -16.15 -0.27
C GLU A 115 27.65 -16.54 -1.68
N GLU A 116 26.72 -16.59 -2.62
CA GLU A 116 27.02 -16.87 -3.99
C GLU A 116 27.92 -15.79 -4.59
N ASN A 117 27.64 -14.54 -4.33
CA ASN A 117 28.46 -13.43 -4.77
C ASN A 117 29.85 -13.47 -4.13
N SER A 118 29.93 -13.84 -2.87
CA SER A 118 31.23 -14.00 -2.19
C SER A 118 32.04 -15.11 -2.80
N ASN A 119 31.40 -16.20 -3.19
CA ASN A 119 32.08 -17.30 -3.85
C ASN A 119 32.61 -16.89 -5.22
N ASP A 120 31.89 -16.06 -5.93
CA ASP A 120 32.34 -15.54 -7.22
C ASP A 120 33.59 -14.69 -7.08
N VAL A 121 33.77 -14.05 -5.94
CA VAL A 121 34.92 -13.21 -5.65
C VAL A 121 36.12 -14.05 -5.24
N THR A 122 35.89 -15.17 -4.68
CA THR A 122 36.94 -16.08 -4.25
C THR A 122 37.26 -17.08 -5.35
#